data_2a5a123a9f9331937023129aabf9f03f
#
_entry.id   2a5a123a9f9331937023129aabf9f03f
#
_cell.length_a   1.000
_cell.length_b   1.000
_cell.length_c   1.000
_cell.angle_alpha   90.00
_cell.angle_beta   90.00
_cell.angle_gamma   90.00
#
_symmetry.space_group_name_H-M   'P 1'
#
loop_
_entity.id
_entity.type
_entity.pdbx_description
1 polymer ?
#
loop_
_entity_poly.entity_id
_entity_poly.type
_entity_poly.pdbx_seq_one_letter_code
_entity_poly.pdbx_strand_id
1 'polypeptide(L)'
;SNKKNNDEIWNGIPIYRCKLRPRKTGSVNLIRNYLSFVIEANKKLKELENQDFDLIYVFEVSPITVALPAIKFKKKKKIPIVINIQDLWPENIIAVTGITNPIIIGFVNKMVNYIYKHCNLILTASPSFVDKIKDRIKNKDKVKYWPQYSIVSKTSEDVSLYNKDFFNIVFTGNIGEAQGID
;
A
#
# COMPACT_ATOMS: atom_id res chain seq x y z
N SER A 1 2.26 -19.28 -12.90
CA SER A 1 1.15 -19.42 -13.85
C SER A 1 1.05 -18.14 -14.67
N ASN A 2 1.27 -18.25 -15.99
CA ASN A 2 1.08 -17.15 -16.94
C ASN A 2 -0.43 -16.87 -17.12
N LYS A 3 -1.09 -16.30 -16.10
CA LYS A 3 -2.41 -15.72 -16.35
C LYS A 3 -2.19 -14.47 -17.21
N LYS A 4 -2.72 -14.48 -18.43
CA LYS A 4 -2.83 -13.29 -19.27
C LYS A 4 -3.48 -12.18 -18.45
N ASN A 5 -2.93 -10.97 -18.54
CA ASN A 5 -3.55 -9.77 -17.93
C ASN A 5 -4.87 -9.47 -18.65
N ASN A 6 -5.91 -10.17 -18.27
CA ASN A 6 -7.23 -9.91 -18.79
C ASN A 6 -7.94 -9.00 -17.78
N ASP A 7 -8.42 -7.86 -18.26
CA ASP A 7 -9.40 -7.07 -17.54
C ASP A 7 -10.65 -7.94 -17.32
N GLU A 8 -11.29 -7.80 -16.17
CA GLU A 8 -12.47 -8.60 -15.81
C GLU A 8 -13.52 -7.73 -15.13
N ILE A 9 -14.74 -8.22 -15.08
CA ILE A 9 -15.82 -7.59 -14.28
C ILE A 9 -16.16 -8.55 -13.15
N TRP A 10 -16.08 -8.06 -11.91
CA TRP A 10 -16.46 -8.78 -10.72
C TRP A 10 -17.60 -8.07 -10.00
N ASN A 11 -18.74 -8.72 -9.89
CA ASN A 11 -19.96 -8.13 -9.29
C ASN A 11 -20.30 -6.71 -9.83
N GLY A 12 -20.16 -6.51 -11.14
CA GLY A 12 -20.43 -5.23 -11.80
C GLY A 12 -19.29 -4.20 -11.70
N ILE A 13 -18.20 -4.53 -11.00
CA ILE A 13 -17.03 -3.66 -10.85
C ILE A 13 -15.98 -4.04 -11.88
N PRO A 14 -15.57 -3.12 -12.78
CA PRO A 14 -14.48 -3.38 -13.72
C PRO A 14 -13.13 -3.43 -12.99
N ILE A 15 -12.37 -4.49 -13.22
CA ILE A 15 -11.04 -4.69 -12.68
C ILE A 15 -10.03 -4.63 -13.82
N TYR A 16 -9.14 -3.65 -13.76
CA TYR A 16 -8.07 -3.45 -14.72
C TYR A 16 -6.74 -3.90 -14.14
N ARG A 17 -6.10 -4.87 -14.81
CA ARG A 17 -4.85 -5.47 -14.33
C ARG A 17 -3.64 -4.86 -15.02
N CYS A 18 -2.65 -4.47 -14.23
CA CYS A 18 -1.36 -4.01 -14.72
C CYS A 18 -0.37 -5.19 -14.87
N LYS A 19 0.36 -5.23 -15.97
CA LYS A 19 1.43 -6.21 -16.19
C LYS A 19 2.65 -5.80 -15.37
N LEU A 20 3.01 -6.62 -14.39
CA LEU A 20 4.16 -6.38 -13.53
C LEU A 20 5.36 -7.24 -13.92
N ARG A 21 6.56 -6.70 -13.73
CA ARG A 21 7.77 -7.51 -13.72
C ARG A 21 7.73 -8.46 -12.53
N PRO A 22 8.08 -9.74 -12.68
CA PRO A 22 8.13 -10.67 -11.55
C PRO A 22 9.03 -10.15 -10.42
N ARG A 23 8.58 -10.33 -9.19
CA ARG A 23 9.38 -10.02 -8.01
C ARG A 23 10.43 -11.12 -7.86
N LYS A 24 11.69 -10.78 -8.13
CA LYS A 24 12.85 -11.65 -7.92
C LYS A 24 13.63 -11.19 -6.70
N THR A 25 14.54 -12.02 -6.20
CA THR A 25 15.45 -11.68 -5.10
C THR A 25 16.32 -10.46 -5.42
N GLY A 26 16.65 -9.68 -4.40
CA GLY A 26 17.54 -8.52 -4.46
C GLY A 26 16.83 -7.18 -4.69
N SER A 27 17.38 -6.15 -4.07
CA SER A 27 16.81 -4.78 -4.00
C SER A 27 16.57 -4.17 -5.39
N VAL A 28 17.47 -4.42 -6.35
CA VAL A 28 17.32 -3.89 -7.73
C VAL A 28 16.09 -4.47 -8.42
N ASN A 29 15.84 -5.77 -8.25
CA ASN A 29 14.67 -6.44 -8.84
C ASN A 29 13.38 -5.95 -8.19
N LEU A 30 13.41 -5.68 -6.89
CA LEU A 30 12.31 -5.10 -6.15
C LEU A 30 11.96 -3.70 -6.69
N ILE A 31 12.95 -2.83 -6.86
CA ILE A 31 12.76 -1.49 -7.42
C ILE A 31 12.21 -1.59 -8.86
N ARG A 32 12.74 -2.48 -9.69
CA ARG A 32 12.22 -2.70 -11.05
C ARG A 32 10.77 -3.17 -11.07
N ASN A 33 10.37 -4.03 -10.11
CA ASN A 33 8.98 -4.44 -9.94
C ASN A 33 8.11 -3.22 -9.61
N TYR A 34 8.49 -2.40 -8.65
CA TYR A 34 7.77 -1.20 -8.24
C TYR A 34 7.61 -0.19 -9.38
N LEU A 35 8.70 0.08 -10.11
CA LEU A 35 8.66 0.99 -11.26
C LEU A 35 7.80 0.44 -12.40
N SER A 36 7.78 -0.89 -12.61
CA SER A 36 6.94 -1.50 -13.63
C SER A 36 5.46 -1.25 -13.37
N PHE A 37 5.02 -1.27 -12.09
CA PHE A 37 3.65 -0.91 -11.72
C PHE A 37 3.35 0.54 -12.09
N VAL A 38 4.23 1.49 -11.72
CA VAL A 38 4.03 2.91 -12.00
C VAL A 38 3.87 3.15 -13.51
N ILE A 39 4.68 2.48 -14.33
CA ILE A 39 4.63 2.62 -15.79
C ILE A 39 3.31 2.05 -16.34
N GLU A 40 2.98 0.82 -16.00
CA GLU A 40 1.80 0.12 -16.53
C GLU A 40 0.49 0.74 -16.02
N ALA A 41 0.44 1.17 -14.75
CA ALA A 41 -0.71 1.88 -14.21
C ALA A 41 -0.94 3.23 -14.92
N ASN A 42 0.14 3.96 -15.25
CA ASN A 42 -0.01 5.20 -16.05
C ASN A 42 -0.57 4.93 -17.45
N LYS A 43 -0.17 3.81 -18.10
CA LYS A 43 -0.74 3.43 -19.39
C LYS A 43 -2.22 3.10 -19.26
N LYS A 44 -2.58 2.30 -18.26
CA LYS A 44 -3.98 1.90 -18.01
C LYS A 44 -4.85 3.11 -17.66
N LEU A 45 -4.38 4.02 -16.82
CA LEU A 45 -5.11 5.25 -16.49
C LEU A 45 -5.28 6.18 -17.70
N LYS A 46 -4.38 6.13 -18.69
CA LYS A 46 -4.56 6.86 -19.93
C LYS A 46 -5.75 6.32 -20.74
N GLU A 47 -5.99 5.02 -20.73
CA GLU A 47 -7.15 4.40 -21.38
C GLU A 47 -8.47 4.83 -20.72
N LEU A 48 -8.42 5.18 -19.41
CA LEU A 48 -9.59 5.59 -18.62
C LEU A 48 -9.83 7.11 -18.62
N GLU A 49 -9.04 7.88 -19.35
CA GLU A 49 -9.11 9.35 -19.33
C GLU A 49 -10.46 9.93 -19.71
N ASN A 50 -11.21 9.24 -20.55
CA ASN A 50 -12.54 9.69 -21.01
C ASN A 50 -13.68 9.26 -20.07
N GLN A 51 -13.39 8.51 -19.02
CA GLN A 51 -14.38 8.12 -18.02
C GLN A 51 -14.44 9.16 -16.90
N ASP A 52 -15.62 9.34 -16.32
CA ASP A 52 -15.80 10.23 -15.18
C ASP A 52 -15.61 9.47 -13.87
N PHE A 53 -14.95 10.14 -12.93
CA PHE A 53 -14.68 9.64 -11.60
C PHE A 53 -14.82 10.77 -10.59
N ASP A 54 -15.44 10.50 -9.45
CA ASP A 54 -15.61 11.47 -8.36
C ASP A 54 -14.45 11.46 -7.39
N LEU A 55 -13.75 10.34 -7.26
CA LEU A 55 -12.73 10.11 -6.26
C LEU A 55 -11.67 9.10 -6.76
N ILE A 56 -10.43 9.31 -6.34
CA ILE A 56 -9.39 8.29 -6.44
C ILE A 56 -9.11 7.76 -5.02
N TYR A 57 -9.30 6.47 -4.81
CA TYR A 57 -8.90 5.80 -3.59
C TYR A 57 -7.67 4.95 -3.83
N VAL A 58 -6.60 5.22 -3.09
CA VAL A 58 -5.34 4.48 -3.16
C VAL A 58 -5.19 3.63 -1.90
N PHE A 59 -5.26 2.32 -2.05
CA PHE A 59 -4.94 1.38 -0.98
C PHE A 59 -3.45 1.05 -1.03
N GLU A 60 -2.70 1.59 -0.09
CA GLU A 60 -1.23 1.50 -0.07
C GLU A 60 -0.80 0.40 0.89
N VAL A 61 -0.49 -0.78 0.35
CA VAL A 61 0.02 -1.96 1.08
C VAL A 61 1.55 -2.06 0.98
N SER A 62 2.19 -1.31 0.12
CA SER A 62 3.60 -1.27 -0.25
C SER A 62 3.80 -1.71 -1.71
N PRO A 63 4.52 -0.95 -2.48
CA PRO A 63 5.29 0.26 -2.11
C PRO A 63 4.44 1.54 -2.23
N ILE A 64 4.84 2.59 -1.53
CA ILE A 64 4.16 3.90 -1.59
C ILE A 64 4.10 4.52 -3.00
N THR A 65 4.99 4.06 -3.91
CA THR A 65 5.02 4.48 -5.32
C THR A 65 3.72 4.18 -6.07
N VAL A 66 2.83 3.32 -5.55
CA VAL A 66 1.49 3.06 -6.14
C VAL A 66 0.65 4.33 -6.23
N ALA A 67 0.93 5.33 -5.39
CA ALA A 67 0.23 6.61 -5.41
C ALA A 67 0.66 7.55 -6.56
N LEU A 68 1.82 7.34 -7.17
CA LEU A 68 2.35 8.25 -8.21
C LEU A 68 1.45 8.33 -9.46
N PRO A 69 0.97 7.20 -10.04
CA PRO A 69 0.01 7.24 -11.14
C PRO A 69 -1.29 7.95 -10.76
N ALA A 70 -1.79 7.69 -9.54
CA ALA A 70 -3.00 8.33 -9.02
C ALA A 70 -2.86 9.86 -8.94
N ILE A 71 -1.71 10.37 -8.47
CA ILE A 71 -1.43 11.81 -8.40
C ILE A 71 -1.38 12.44 -9.79
N LYS A 72 -0.77 11.74 -10.76
CA LYS A 72 -0.75 12.20 -12.15
C LYS A 72 -2.16 12.28 -12.73
N PHE A 73 -2.97 11.27 -12.51
CA PHE A 73 -4.35 11.20 -12.96
C PHE A 73 -5.22 12.28 -12.30
N LYS A 74 -5.07 12.49 -10.97
CA LYS A 74 -5.71 13.58 -10.25
C LYS A 74 -5.45 14.94 -10.90
N LYS A 75 -4.20 15.25 -11.23
CA LYS A 75 -3.84 16.53 -11.83
C LYS A 75 -4.55 16.76 -13.15
N LYS A 76 -4.76 15.70 -13.92
CA LYS A 76 -5.47 15.76 -15.20
C LYS A 76 -6.97 15.88 -15.03
N LYS A 77 -7.56 15.07 -14.16
CA LYS A 77 -9.02 14.99 -13.95
C LYS A 77 -9.55 16.01 -12.94
N LYS A 78 -8.67 16.63 -12.13
CA LYS A 78 -9.02 17.59 -11.05
C LYS A 78 -9.91 16.99 -9.96
N ILE A 79 -9.80 15.69 -9.69
CA ILE A 79 -10.59 14.96 -8.70
C ILE A 79 -9.78 14.70 -7.42
N PRO A 80 -10.42 14.55 -6.24
CA PRO A 80 -9.70 14.32 -4.99
C PRO A 80 -9.06 12.94 -4.91
N ILE A 81 -8.00 12.83 -4.08
CA ILE A 81 -7.35 11.57 -3.71
C ILE A 81 -7.52 11.32 -2.22
N VAL A 82 -7.97 10.12 -1.87
CA VAL A 82 -7.85 9.51 -0.56
C VAL A 82 -6.79 8.42 -0.64
N ILE A 83 -5.82 8.44 0.25
CA ILE A 83 -4.82 7.36 0.38
C ILE A 83 -4.97 6.67 1.72
N ASN A 84 -5.00 5.35 1.72
CA ASN A 84 -5.02 4.53 2.93
C ASN A 84 -3.66 3.86 3.11
N ILE A 85 -2.91 4.33 4.10
CA ILE A 85 -1.53 3.93 4.39
C ILE A 85 -1.55 2.71 5.30
N GLN A 86 -1.03 1.60 4.80
CA GLN A 86 -0.85 0.35 5.55
C GLN A 86 0.60 0.17 6.00
N ASP A 87 1.54 0.71 5.22
CA ASP A 87 2.97 0.64 5.48
C ASP A 87 3.60 2.03 5.55
N LEU A 88 4.40 2.27 6.59
CA LEU A 88 5.06 3.56 6.77
C LEU A 88 6.37 3.62 5.99
N TRP A 89 6.49 4.62 5.12
CA TRP A 89 7.69 4.88 4.32
C TRP A 89 8.41 6.16 4.79
N PRO A 90 9.76 6.19 4.80
CA PRO A 90 10.73 5.21 4.28
C PRO A 90 11.03 4.03 5.21
N GLU A 91 10.49 3.96 6.41
CA GLU A 91 10.78 2.94 7.41
C GLU A 91 10.65 1.51 6.85
N ASN A 92 9.62 1.28 6.05
CA ASN A 92 9.39 -0.03 5.42
C ASN A 92 10.52 -0.45 4.46
N ILE A 93 11.09 0.48 3.67
CA ILE A 93 12.20 0.11 2.77
C ILE A 93 13.44 -0.31 3.56
N ILE A 94 13.72 0.34 4.68
CA ILE A 94 14.85 -0.01 5.55
C ILE A 94 14.65 -1.42 6.09
N ALA A 95 13.45 -1.70 6.63
CA ALA A 95 13.12 -3.00 7.23
C ALA A 95 13.18 -4.15 6.21
N VAL A 96 12.68 -3.94 4.98
CA VAL A 96 12.58 -5.01 3.96
C VAL A 96 13.85 -5.19 3.15
N THR A 97 14.64 -4.14 2.95
CA THR A 97 15.81 -4.18 2.04
C THR A 97 17.15 -3.98 2.73
N GLY A 98 17.18 -3.56 4.00
CA GLY A 98 18.38 -3.17 4.72
C GLY A 98 19.07 -1.92 4.16
N ILE A 99 18.46 -1.19 3.23
CA ILE A 99 19.05 0.02 2.63
C ILE A 99 19.05 1.15 3.66
N THR A 100 20.24 1.55 4.10
CA THR A 100 20.45 2.67 5.05
C THR A 100 21.19 3.84 4.44
N ASN A 101 21.51 3.81 3.13
CA ASN A 101 22.23 4.87 2.46
C ASN A 101 21.44 6.20 2.56
N PRO A 102 22.03 7.28 3.14
CA PRO A 102 21.30 8.52 3.44
C PRO A 102 20.81 9.27 2.19
N ILE A 103 21.50 9.13 1.06
CA ILE A 103 21.09 9.75 -0.21
C ILE A 103 19.81 9.07 -0.72
N ILE A 104 19.76 7.74 -0.70
CA ILE A 104 18.59 6.97 -1.12
C ILE A 104 17.41 7.26 -0.18
N ILE A 105 17.64 7.22 1.12
CA ILE A 105 16.60 7.53 2.11
C ILE A 105 16.10 8.97 1.96
N GLY A 106 17.01 9.92 1.71
CA GLY A 106 16.65 11.32 1.44
C GLY A 106 15.76 11.47 0.20
N PHE A 107 16.04 10.73 -0.87
CA PHE A 107 15.20 10.71 -2.08
C PHE A 107 13.82 10.11 -1.80
N VAL A 108 13.76 8.98 -1.09
CA VAL A 108 12.49 8.34 -0.70
C VAL A 108 11.68 9.27 0.20
N ASN A 109 12.30 9.95 1.17
CA ASN A 109 11.63 10.96 2.01
C ASN A 109 11.00 12.09 1.20
N LYS A 110 11.72 12.63 0.20
CA LYS A 110 11.17 13.67 -0.70
C LYS A 110 9.97 13.16 -1.48
N MET A 111 10.03 11.92 -1.95
CA MET A 111 8.92 11.27 -2.66
C MET A 111 7.71 11.06 -1.75
N VAL A 112 7.90 10.56 -0.52
CA VAL A 112 6.84 10.40 0.48
C VAL A 112 6.16 11.73 0.78
N ASN A 113 6.94 12.77 1.07
CA ASN A 113 6.42 14.10 1.35
C ASN A 113 5.65 14.69 0.16
N TYR A 114 6.13 14.44 -1.07
CA TYR A 114 5.43 14.81 -2.30
C TYR A 114 4.06 14.11 -2.39
N ILE A 115 4.00 12.81 -2.13
CA ILE A 115 2.77 12.02 -2.17
C ILE A 115 1.78 12.55 -1.13
N TYR A 116 2.20 12.66 0.13
CA TYR A 116 1.34 13.18 1.19
C TYR A 116 0.81 14.59 0.91
N LYS A 117 1.65 15.47 0.36
CA LYS A 117 1.23 16.83 -0.02
C LYS A 117 0.07 16.82 -1.03
N HIS A 118 0.07 15.86 -1.98
CA HIS A 118 -0.92 15.82 -3.05
C HIS A 118 -2.21 15.06 -2.71
N CYS A 119 -2.25 14.33 -1.60
CA CYS A 119 -3.47 13.67 -1.13
C CYS A 119 -4.40 14.66 -0.41
N ASN A 120 -5.70 14.53 -0.62
CA ASN A 120 -6.73 15.32 0.04
C ASN A 120 -7.04 14.78 1.43
N LEU A 121 -7.05 13.45 1.57
CA LEU A 121 -7.24 12.76 2.84
C LEU A 121 -6.22 11.61 2.93
N ILE A 122 -5.66 11.42 4.11
CA ILE A 122 -4.73 10.33 4.43
C ILE A 122 -5.33 9.54 5.56
N LEU A 123 -5.66 8.29 5.28
CA LEU A 123 -6.14 7.31 6.23
C LEU A 123 -4.98 6.41 6.63
N THR A 124 -4.97 5.94 7.86
CA THR A 124 -3.93 5.01 8.32
C THR A 124 -4.46 4.03 9.35
N ALA A 125 -4.01 2.78 9.26
CA ALA A 125 -4.49 1.67 10.06
C ALA A 125 -3.95 1.68 11.50
N SER A 126 -2.92 2.49 11.80
CA SER A 126 -2.30 2.56 13.13
C SER A 126 -2.33 3.97 13.72
N PRO A 127 -2.69 4.14 15.01
CA PRO A 127 -2.58 5.42 15.69
C PRO A 127 -1.16 6.01 15.65
N SER A 128 -0.13 5.19 15.83
CA SER A 128 1.28 5.65 15.79
C SER A 128 1.70 6.20 14.41
N PHE A 129 1.05 5.75 13.33
CA PHE A 129 1.30 6.30 11.99
C PHE A 129 0.70 7.70 11.84
N VAL A 130 -0.41 7.98 12.53
CA VAL A 130 -1.05 9.31 12.50
C VAL A 130 -0.05 10.39 12.88
N ASP A 131 0.64 10.23 14.01
CA ASP A 131 1.59 11.23 14.51
C ASP A 131 2.78 11.39 13.57
N LYS A 132 3.38 10.27 13.14
CA LYS A 132 4.52 10.30 12.20
C LYS A 132 4.19 10.95 10.85
N ILE A 133 2.96 10.76 10.35
CA ILE A 133 2.52 11.39 9.10
C ILE A 133 2.22 12.87 9.32
N LYS A 134 1.58 13.23 10.44
CA LYS A 134 1.30 14.62 10.80
C LYS A 134 2.56 15.47 10.91
N ASP A 135 3.67 14.90 11.38
CA ASP A 135 4.95 15.60 11.49
C ASP A 135 5.58 15.93 10.12
N ARG A 136 5.15 15.25 9.07
CA ARG A 136 5.66 15.44 7.71
C ARG A 136 4.88 16.46 6.88
N ILE A 137 3.70 16.89 7.35
CA ILE A 137 2.78 17.71 6.55
C ILE A 137 2.29 18.94 7.31
N LYS A 138 1.96 20.00 6.54
CA LYS A 138 1.45 21.26 7.14
C LYS A 138 0.00 21.14 7.62
N ASN A 139 -0.87 20.62 6.76
CA ASN A 139 -2.29 20.44 7.10
C ASN A 139 -2.50 19.07 7.78
N LYS A 140 -2.47 19.09 9.11
CA LYS A 140 -2.58 17.88 9.94
C LYS A 140 -3.99 17.30 9.96
N ASP A 141 -5.01 18.09 9.67
CA ASP A 141 -6.43 17.69 9.74
C ASP A 141 -6.82 16.64 8.69
N LYS A 142 -6.04 16.55 7.62
CA LYS A 142 -6.27 15.56 6.59
C LYS A 142 -5.75 14.15 6.93
N VAL A 143 -5.12 13.94 8.09
CA VAL A 143 -4.66 12.62 8.56
C VAL A 143 -5.64 12.10 9.57
N LYS A 144 -6.22 10.93 9.29
CA LYS A 144 -7.21 10.28 10.15
C LYS A 144 -6.81 8.84 10.41
N TYR A 145 -7.07 8.40 11.64
CA TYR A 145 -7.02 6.99 12.00
C TYR A 145 -8.23 6.27 11.37
N TRP A 146 -7.97 5.18 10.68
CA TRP A 146 -8.97 4.34 10.03
C TRP A 146 -8.57 2.88 10.25
N PRO A 147 -9.05 2.25 11.32
CA PRO A 147 -8.67 0.88 11.67
C PRO A 147 -9.11 -0.12 10.59
N GLN A 148 -8.37 -1.22 10.51
CA GLN A 148 -8.81 -2.36 9.72
C GLN A 148 -10.10 -2.93 10.33
N TYR A 149 -11.05 -3.26 9.47
CA TYR A 149 -12.24 -3.98 9.88
C TYR A 149 -11.99 -5.49 9.86
N SER A 150 -12.71 -6.21 10.67
CA SER A 150 -12.77 -7.68 10.59
C SER A 150 -14.19 -8.14 10.26
N ILE A 151 -14.27 -9.18 9.46
CA ILE A 151 -15.53 -9.88 9.22
C ILE A 151 -15.63 -10.97 10.29
N VAL A 152 -16.60 -10.82 11.20
CA VAL A 152 -16.85 -11.85 12.21
C VAL A 152 -17.48 -13.05 11.51
N SER A 153 -16.76 -14.17 11.46
CA SER A 153 -17.33 -15.44 11.02
C SER A 153 -18.28 -15.96 12.09
N LYS A 154 -19.48 -16.35 11.69
CA LYS A 154 -20.46 -16.98 12.59
C LYS A 154 -20.17 -18.47 12.84
N THR A 155 -19.18 -19.04 12.19
CA THR A 155 -18.77 -20.43 12.39
C THR A 155 -17.76 -20.50 13.53
N SER A 156 -18.23 -20.79 14.73
CA SER A 156 -17.41 -21.25 15.84
C SER A 156 -17.33 -22.78 15.78
N GLU A 157 -16.53 -23.34 14.90
CA GLU A 157 -16.00 -24.66 15.13
C GLU A 157 -14.97 -24.52 16.24
N ASP A 158 -15.22 -25.16 17.39
CA ASP A 158 -14.27 -25.20 18.50
C ASP A 158 -13.08 -26.10 18.09
N VAL A 159 -12.15 -25.54 17.34
CA VAL A 159 -10.91 -26.23 17.04
C VAL A 159 -10.01 -26.04 18.25
N SER A 160 -10.10 -26.95 19.19
CA SER A 160 -9.21 -26.99 20.35
C SER A 160 -7.80 -27.35 19.92
N LEU A 161 -7.07 -26.34 19.41
CA LEU A 161 -5.63 -26.42 19.09
C LEU A 161 -4.75 -26.26 20.35
N TYR A 162 -5.39 -26.00 21.51
CA TYR A 162 -4.66 -25.65 22.73
C TYR A 162 -4.41 -26.88 23.61
N ASN A 163 -3.16 -27.05 24.01
CA ASN A 163 -2.84 -27.94 25.11
C ASN A 163 -3.14 -27.21 26.44
N LYS A 164 -4.06 -27.76 27.25
CA LYS A 164 -4.53 -27.14 28.51
C LYS A 164 -3.43 -27.09 29.59
N ASP A 165 -2.40 -27.90 29.45
CA ASP A 165 -1.30 -28.01 30.42
C ASP A 165 -0.19 -26.95 30.19
N PHE A 166 -0.30 -26.16 29.13
CA PHE A 166 0.71 -25.17 28.75
C PHE A 166 0.10 -23.79 28.50
N PHE A 167 0.90 -22.76 28.70
CA PHE A 167 0.58 -21.42 28.22
C PHE A 167 0.79 -21.38 26.70
N ASN A 168 -0.30 -21.28 25.96
CA ASN A 168 -0.25 -21.32 24.50
C ASN A 168 -0.05 -19.93 23.92
N ILE A 169 1.01 -19.74 23.11
CA ILE A 169 1.25 -18.55 22.32
C ILE A 169 1.01 -18.92 20.86
N VAL A 170 0.07 -18.24 20.21
CA VAL A 170 -0.30 -18.50 18.81
C VAL A 170 0.02 -17.29 17.96
N PHE A 171 0.77 -17.50 16.89
CA PHE A 171 1.00 -16.50 15.84
C PHE A 171 0.28 -16.96 14.56
N THR A 172 -0.62 -16.12 14.06
CA THR A 172 -1.34 -16.37 12.81
C THR A 172 -0.88 -15.38 11.76
N GLY A 173 -0.06 -15.81 10.82
CA GLY A 173 0.49 -14.94 9.76
C GLY A 173 1.69 -15.57 9.06
N ASN A 174 2.26 -14.82 8.12
CA ASN A 174 3.51 -15.21 7.48
C ASN A 174 4.68 -14.97 8.43
N ILE A 175 5.56 -15.94 8.58
CA ILE A 175 6.80 -15.81 9.33
C ILE A 175 7.88 -15.31 8.38
N GLY A 176 8.59 -14.23 8.77
CA GLY A 176 9.69 -13.65 8.01
C GLY A 176 10.49 -12.67 8.86
N GLU A 177 11.59 -12.17 8.36
CA GLU A 177 12.50 -11.24 9.06
C GLU A 177 11.79 -9.99 9.60
N ALA A 178 10.78 -9.49 8.88
CA ALA A 178 10.02 -8.30 9.29
C ALA A 178 9.17 -8.51 10.56
N GLN A 179 8.88 -9.75 10.94
CA GLN A 179 8.10 -10.11 12.12
C GLN A 179 8.94 -10.25 13.39
N GLY A 180 10.26 -10.46 13.26
CA GLY A 180 11.18 -10.55 14.40
C GLY A 180 10.79 -11.65 15.40
N ILE A 181 10.42 -12.84 14.90
CA ILE A 181 9.95 -13.97 15.73
C ILE A 181 11.11 -14.90 16.14
N ASP A 182 12.34 -14.60 15.72
CA ASP A 182 13.53 -15.37 15.97
C ASP A 182 13.99 -15.26 17.43
#